data_2bfd84605b91c37cfac6c8619c07d656
#
_entry.id   2bfd84605b91c37cfac6c8619c07d656
#
_cell.length_a   1.000
_cell.length_b   1.000
_cell.length_c   1.000
_cell.angle_alpha   90.00
_cell.angle_beta   90.00
_cell.angle_gamma   90.00
#
_symmetry.space_group_name_H-M   'P 1'
#
loop_
_entity.id
_entity.type
_entity.pdbx_description
1 polymer ?
#
loop_
_entity_poly.entity_id
_entity_poly.type
_entity_poly.pdbx_seq_one_letter_code
_entity_poly.pdbx_strand_id
1 'polypeptide(L)'
;LGAVKVNNKIMTELGYRVKPNDVVHFDGQKLQAEKPAYVLLNKPKGFITTTRDEKGRRTVMDLVANATTSRIVPVGRLDRPTTGLLLFTNDGDLAKKLTHPSTGVKKLYHVVLDKTVSGQHLQRIKSGITLDDGAIKADEISFVQGASKREVGIALHSGRNRIVRRIFEHLGYEVVSLDRVLFAGLTKKDLPRGHWRHLSQSEVQQLK
;
A
#
# COMPACT_ATOMS: atom_id res chain seq x y z
N LEU A 1 -35.54 17.35 -6.69
CA LEU A 1 -35.70 15.98 -6.19
C LEU A 1 -36.14 15.10 -7.37
N GLY A 2 -35.39 14.08 -7.73
CA GLY A 2 -35.63 13.25 -8.90
C GLY A 2 -34.53 13.35 -9.95
N ALA A 3 -33.44 14.03 -9.63
CA ALA A 3 -32.30 14.21 -10.53
C ALA A 3 -31.59 12.90 -10.86
N VAL A 4 -31.63 11.92 -9.96
CA VAL A 4 -30.96 10.61 -10.15
C VAL A 4 -31.97 9.54 -10.57
N LYS A 5 -31.70 8.88 -11.69
CA LYS A 5 -32.48 7.73 -12.17
C LYS A 5 -31.56 6.53 -12.30
N VAL A 6 -32.02 5.38 -11.87
CA VAL A 6 -31.36 4.07 -12.10
C VAL A 6 -32.32 3.21 -12.92
N ASN A 7 -31.87 2.78 -14.09
CA ASN A 7 -32.69 2.03 -15.05
C ASN A 7 -34.03 2.73 -15.33
N ASN A 8 -33.97 4.05 -15.58
CA ASN A 8 -35.12 4.95 -15.84
C ASN A 8 -36.10 5.14 -14.68
N LYS A 9 -35.83 4.60 -13.49
CA LYS A 9 -36.62 4.85 -12.27
C LYS A 9 -35.94 5.89 -11.41
N ILE A 10 -36.72 6.85 -10.91
CA ILE A 10 -36.23 7.86 -9.97
C ILE A 10 -35.76 7.15 -8.71
N MET A 11 -34.49 7.42 -8.31
CA MET A 11 -33.86 6.84 -7.12
C MET A 11 -33.81 7.89 -6.00
N THR A 12 -34.53 7.63 -4.91
CA THR A 12 -34.59 8.49 -3.73
C THR A 12 -33.99 7.84 -2.49
N GLU A 13 -33.62 6.57 -2.57
CA GLU A 13 -33.04 5.82 -1.46
C GLU A 13 -31.57 6.23 -1.25
N LEU A 14 -31.28 6.76 -0.06
CA LEU A 14 -29.92 7.07 0.33
C LEU A 14 -29.11 5.78 0.53
N GLY A 15 -27.94 5.73 -0.08
CA GLY A 15 -27.06 4.55 0.04
C GLY A 15 -27.39 3.41 -0.90
N TYR A 16 -28.30 3.62 -1.88
CA TYR A 16 -28.55 2.63 -2.92
C TYR A 16 -27.26 2.24 -3.65
N ARG A 17 -26.99 0.92 -3.69
CA ARG A 17 -25.79 0.39 -4.38
C ARG A 17 -26.10 0.06 -5.82
N VAL A 18 -25.54 0.82 -6.73
CA VAL A 18 -25.63 0.60 -8.17
C VAL A 18 -24.91 -0.70 -8.54
N LYS A 19 -25.60 -1.55 -9.31
CA LYS A 19 -25.05 -2.80 -9.85
C LYS A 19 -24.25 -2.53 -11.12
N PRO A 20 -23.29 -3.42 -11.51
CA PRO A 20 -22.45 -3.21 -12.69
C PRO A 20 -23.20 -2.94 -13.99
N ASN A 21 -24.40 -3.53 -14.18
CA ASN A 21 -25.21 -3.39 -15.39
C ASN A 21 -26.28 -2.29 -15.31
N ASP A 22 -26.34 -1.57 -14.17
CA ASP A 22 -27.31 -0.48 -14.01
C ASP A 22 -26.93 0.73 -14.85
N VAL A 23 -27.93 1.35 -15.46
CA VAL A 23 -27.78 2.60 -16.20
C VAL A 23 -28.21 3.75 -15.30
N VAL A 24 -27.28 4.63 -14.97
CA VAL A 24 -27.51 5.76 -14.09
C VAL A 24 -27.55 7.07 -14.89
N HIS A 25 -28.57 7.88 -14.67
CA HIS A 25 -28.68 9.23 -15.18
C HIS A 25 -28.72 10.24 -14.03
N PHE A 26 -28.03 11.34 -14.21
CA PHE A 26 -28.10 12.50 -13.33
C PHE A 26 -28.45 13.73 -14.16
N ASP A 27 -29.52 14.43 -13.82
CA ASP A 27 -30.03 15.58 -14.57
C ASP A 27 -30.17 15.30 -16.09
N GLY A 28 -30.68 14.10 -16.44
CA GLY A 28 -30.87 13.66 -17.81
C GLY A 28 -29.62 13.20 -18.53
N GLN A 29 -28.45 13.31 -17.92
CA GLN A 29 -27.19 12.85 -18.50
C GLN A 29 -26.82 11.45 -18.01
N LYS A 30 -26.50 10.56 -18.93
CA LYS A 30 -26.02 9.23 -18.59
C LYS A 30 -24.63 9.31 -17.96
N LEU A 31 -24.52 8.78 -16.74
CA LEU A 31 -23.23 8.65 -16.07
C LEU A 31 -22.54 7.36 -16.54
N GLN A 32 -21.28 7.46 -16.89
CA GLN A 32 -20.46 6.29 -17.15
C GLN A 32 -19.69 5.96 -15.86
N ALA A 33 -19.69 4.67 -15.49
CA ALA A 33 -18.82 4.19 -14.43
C ALA A 33 -17.36 4.39 -14.84
N GLU A 34 -16.52 4.81 -13.89
CA GLU A 34 -15.08 4.87 -14.11
C GLU A 34 -14.54 3.45 -14.40
N LYS A 35 -13.60 3.36 -15.33
CA LYS A 35 -12.92 2.10 -15.62
C LYS A 35 -12.08 1.70 -14.41
N PRO A 36 -12.09 0.41 -14.01
CA PRO A 36 -11.17 -0.08 -12.99
C PRO A 36 -9.71 0.19 -13.37
N ALA A 37 -8.94 0.71 -12.43
CA ALA A 37 -7.52 0.99 -12.63
C ALA A 37 -6.72 0.47 -11.43
N TYR A 38 -5.56 -0.11 -11.73
CA TYR A 38 -4.65 -0.70 -10.75
C TYR A 38 -3.23 -0.29 -11.13
N VAL A 39 -2.65 0.61 -10.35
CA VAL A 39 -1.35 1.22 -10.64
C VAL A 39 -0.39 0.91 -9.51
N LEU A 40 0.77 0.36 -9.85
CA LEU A 40 1.85 0.07 -8.91
C LEU A 40 2.96 1.10 -9.08
N LEU A 41 3.27 1.80 -8.00
CA LEU A 41 4.34 2.79 -7.93
C LEU A 41 5.50 2.23 -7.14
N ASN A 42 6.73 2.47 -7.60
CA ASN A 42 7.92 2.35 -6.78
C ASN A 42 8.23 3.74 -6.18
N LYS A 43 7.70 3.96 -4.99
CA LYS A 43 7.70 5.28 -4.34
C LYS A 43 9.11 5.72 -3.97
N PRO A 44 9.56 6.91 -4.38
CA PRO A 44 10.81 7.51 -3.92
C PRO A 44 10.66 8.18 -2.55
N LYS A 45 11.77 8.57 -1.94
CA LYS A 45 11.79 9.41 -0.73
C LYS A 45 11.16 10.77 -0.98
N GLY A 46 10.63 11.37 0.07
CA GLY A 46 10.21 12.76 0.08
C GLY A 46 8.78 13.02 -0.36
N PHE A 47 8.03 11.96 -0.71
CA PHE A 47 6.62 12.05 -1.08
C PHE A 47 5.73 11.47 0.01
N ILE A 48 4.68 12.21 0.36
CA ILE A 48 3.72 11.81 1.39
C ILE A 48 2.62 10.97 0.76
N THR A 49 2.20 9.91 1.44
CA THR A 49 1.06 9.10 1.01
C THR A 49 -0.24 9.73 1.47
N THR A 50 -0.81 10.57 0.65
CA THR A 50 -2.12 11.20 0.84
C THR A 50 -2.71 11.59 -0.51
N THR A 51 -4.03 11.67 -0.60
CA THR A 51 -4.73 12.18 -1.78
C THR A 51 -4.76 13.71 -1.81
N ARG A 52 -4.58 14.35 -0.67
CA ARG A 52 -4.58 15.80 -0.53
C ARG A 52 -3.65 16.22 0.61
N ASP A 53 -2.86 17.24 0.39
CA ASP A 53 -2.01 17.83 1.41
C ASP A 53 -2.28 19.32 1.55
N GLU A 54 -2.75 19.73 2.72
CA GLU A 54 -3.09 21.14 3.02
C GLU A 54 -1.86 22.04 3.15
N LYS A 55 -0.69 21.44 3.37
CA LYS A 55 0.58 22.17 3.52
C LYS A 55 1.35 22.31 2.21
N GLY A 56 0.80 21.86 1.09
CA GLY A 56 1.44 21.97 -0.22
C GLY A 56 2.70 21.12 -0.40
N ARG A 57 2.89 20.07 0.41
CA ARG A 57 4.01 19.15 0.27
C ARG A 57 3.80 18.22 -0.93
N ARG A 58 4.88 17.68 -1.49
CA ARG A 58 4.79 16.71 -2.58
C ARG A 58 4.12 15.43 -2.11
N THR A 59 3.12 14.97 -2.86
CA THR A 59 2.39 13.74 -2.56
C THR A 59 2.60 12.68 -3.63
N VAL A 60 2.32 11.45 -3.29
CA VAL A 60 2.38 10.31 -4.23
C VAL A 60 1.42 10.47 -5.41
N MET A 61 0.35 11.27 -5.26
CA MET A 61 -0.60 11.53 -6.34
C MET A 61 0.06 12.29 -7.49
N ASP A 62 1.04 13.14 -7.22
CA ASP A 62 1.81 13.84 -8.26
C ASP A 62 2.55 12.87 -9.18
N LEU A 63 3.02 11.76 -8.63
CA LEU A 63 3.80 10.75 -9.36
C LEU A 63 2.94 9.86 -10.27
N VAL A 64 1.66 9.71 -9.98
CA VAL A 64 0.73 8.86 -10.73
C VAL A 64 -0.34 9.66 -11.48
N ALA A 65 -0.20 10.98 -11.54
CA ALA A 65 -1.20 11.88 -12.12
C ALA A 65 -1.57 11.54 -13.58
N ASN A 66 -0.61 11.03 -14.35
CA ASN A 66 -0.80 10.68 -15.76
C ASN A 66 -1.08 9.19 -16.00
N ALA A 67 -1.23 8.39 -14.94
CA ALA A 67 -1.40 6.94 -15.07
C ALA A 67 -2.78 6.55 -15.60
N THR A 68 -3.81 7.28 -15.21
CA THR A 68 -5.19 7.01 -15.59
C THR A 68 -6.04 8.26 -15.39
N THR A 69 -7.18 8.33 -16.10
CA THR A 69 -8.21 9.35 -15.86
C THR A 69 -9.16 8.98 -14.73
N SER A 70 -9.16 7.73 -14.30
CA SER A 70 -9.95 7.26 -13.16
C SER A 70 -9.41 7.82 -11.84
N ARG A 71 -10.28 8.00 -10.85
CA ARG A 71 -9.91 8.47 -9.52
C ARG A 71 -9.33 7.33 -8.70
N ILE A 72 -8.03 7.20 -8.70
CA ILE A 72 -7.31 6.20 -7.90
C ILE A 72 -6.85 6.78 -6.57
N VAL A 73 -6.78 5.93 -5.56
CA VAL A 73 -6.28 6.27 -4.23
C VAL A 73 -5.23 5.24 -3.80
N PRO A 74 -4.26 5.62 -2.95
CA PRO A 74 -3.28 4.66 -2.46
C PRO A 74 -3.95 3.60 -1.56
N VAL A 75 -3.47 2.37 -1.71
CA VAL A 75 -3.85 1.23 -0.87
C VAL A 75 -2.87 1.15 0.30
N GLY A 76 -3.29 1.62 1.46
CA GLY A 76 -2.41 1.79 2.60
C GLY A 76 -1.48 2.99 2.46
N ARG A 77 -0.42 3.00 3.27
CA ARG A 77 0.49 4.14 3.36
C ARG A 77 1.94 3.69 3.50
N LEU A 78 2.84 4.49 2.96
CA LEU A 78 4.26 4.49 3.27
C LEU A 78 4.64 5.86 3.79
N ASP A 79 5.48 5.90 4.82
CA ASP A 79 5.97 7.16 5.40
C ASP A 79 6.79 7.95 4.38
N ARG A 80 6.92 9.26 4.59
CA ARG A 80 7.66 10.15 3.68
C ARG A 80 9.08 9.66 3.35
N PRO A 81 9.90 9.21 4.33
CA PRO A 81 11.25 8.70 4.04
C PRO A 81 11.27 7.25 3.55
N THR A 82 10.17 6.52 3.65
CA THR A 82 10.08 5.12 3.23
C THR A 82 9.89 5.04 1.73
N THR A 83 10.54 4.06 1.11
CA THR A 83 10.51 3.83 -0.34
C THR A 83 9.85 2.50 -0.66
N GLY A 84 9.57 2.27 -1.94
CA GLY A 84 9.15 0.98 -2.44
C GLY A 84 7.71 0.92 -2.93
N LEU A 85 7.18 -0.27 -2.97
CA LEU A 85 5.91 -0.58 -3.63
C LEU A 85 4.70 0.04 -2.92
N LEU A 86 3.91 0.78 -3.68
CA LEU A 86 2.63 1.34 -3.24
C LEU A 86 1.61 1.15 -4.37
N LEU A 87 0.50 0.49 -4.04
CA LEU A 87 -0.58 0.22 -4.99
C LEU A 87 -1.63 1.32 -4.92
N PHE A 88 -2.17 1.70 -6.07
CA PHE A 88 -3.28 2.64 -6.22
C PHE A 88 -4.42 1.98 -6.99
N THR A 89 -5.65 2.23 -6.59
CA THR A 89 -6.82 1.71 -7.29
C THR A 89 -8.08 2.53 -7.00
N ASN A 90 -9.06 2.45 -7.88
CA ASN A 90 -10.42 2.89 -7.63
C ASN A 90 -11.37 1.73 -7.25
N ASP A 91 -10.85 0.51 -7.16
CA ASP A 91 -11.57 -0.66 -6.68
C ASP A 91 -11.61 -0.66 -5.14
N GLY A 92 -12.67 -0.06 -4.59
CA GLY A 92 -12.81 0.12 -3.15
C GLY A 92 -12.86 -1.19 -2.36
N ASP A 93 -13.46 -2.22 -2.91
CA ASP A 93 -13.56 -3.54 -2.25
C ASP A 93 -12.18 -4.19 -2.15
N LEU A 94 -11.39 -4.14 -3.22
CA LEU A 94 -10.02 -4.64 -3.20
C LEU A 94 -9.14 -3.84 -2.24
N ALA A 95 -9.23 -2.51 -2.25
CA ALA A 95 -8.50 -1.65 -1.33
C ALA A 95 -8.81 -1.98 0.14
N LYS A 96 -10.09 -2.16 0.46
CA LYS A 96 -10.54 -2.60 1.79
C LYS A 96 -9.95 -3.96 2.18
N LYS A 97 -10.05 -4.94 1.28
CA LYS A 97 -9.49 -6.29 1.51
C LYS A 97 -7.99 -6.22 1.82
N LEU A 98 -7.22 -5.51 1.01
CA LEU A 98 -5.76 -5.46 1.15
C LEU A 98 -5.28 -4.65 2.35
N THR A 99 -6.11 -3.76 2.90
CA THR A 99 -5.76 -2.95 4.08
C THR A 99 -6.35 -3.47 5.38
N HIS A 100 -7.31 -4.39 5.32
CA HIS A 100 -7.92 -4.93 6.53
C HIS A 100 -6.95 -5.87 7.27
N PRO A 101 -6.77 -5.70 8.60
CA PRO A 101 -5.84 -6.51 9.37
C PRO A 101 -6.07 -8.03 9.28
N SER A 102 -7.33 -8.46 9.16
CA SER A 102 -7.67 -9.88 9.08
C SER A 102 -7.20 -10.56 7.79
N THR A 103 -6.94 -9.80 6.73
CA THR A 103 -6.46 -10.36 5.46
C THR A 103 -5.01 -10.84 5.56
N GLY A 104 -4.20 -10.23 6.43
CA GLY A 104 -2.82 -10.65 6.65
C GLY A 104 -1.94 -10.54 5.41
N VAL A 105 -2.05 -9.44 4.67
CA VAL A 105 -1.27 -9.20 3.45
C VAL A 105 0.23 -9.23 3.75
N LYS A 106 0.96 -10.12 3.08
CA LYS A 106 2.40 -10.25 3.25
C LYS A 106 3.14 -9.09 2.61
N LYS A 107 4.08 -8.53 3.35
CA LYS A 107 4.99 -7.46 2.93
C LYS A 107 6.42 -7.87 3.26
N LEU A 108 7.34 -7.58 2.36
CA LEU A 108 8.76 -7.77 2.58
C LEU A 108 9.47 -6.42 2.49
N TYR A 109 10.30 -6.14 3.49
CA TYR A 109 11.07 -4.91 3.56
C TYR A 109 12.56 -5.20 3.53
N HIS A 110 13.30 -4.40 2.78
CA HIS A 110 14.74 -4.27 2.89
C HIS A 110 15.05 -3.12 3.84
N VAL A 111 15.74 -3.41 4.92
CA VAL A 111 16.06 -2.47 6.00
C VAL A 111 17.57 -2.29 6.08
N VAL A 112 18.02 -1.05 6.10
CA VAL A 112 19.41 -0.70 6.39
C VAL A 112 19.45 -0.03 7.74
N LEU A 113 20.28 -0.54 8.64
CA LEU A 113 20.41 -0.07 10.01
C LEU A 113 21.72 0.71 10.22
N ASP A 114 21.78 1.51 11.27
CA ASP A 114 22.92 2.35 11.59
C ASP A 114 24.16 1.57 12.04
N LYS A 115 23.99 0.32 12.42
CA LYS A 115 25.07 -0.56 12.89
C LYS A 115 24.78 -2.03 12.59
N THR A 116 25.78 -2.86 12.70
CA THR A 116 25.69 -4.30 12.52
C THR A 116 24.67 -4.92 13.46
N VAL A 117 23.79 -5.74 12.92
CA VAL A 117 22.75 -6.45 13.68
C VAL A 117 23.31 -7.80 14.17
N SER A 118 23.04 -8.13 15.43
CA SER A 118 23.41 -9.46 15.96
C SER A 118 22.42 -10.54 15.51
N GLY A 119 22.92 -11.75 15.33
CA GLY A 119 22.06 -12.91 15.03
C GLY A 119 21.03 -13.20 16.14
N GLN A 120 21.37 -12.91 17.39
CA GLN A 120 20.47 -13.04 18.52
C GLN A 120 19.27 -12.07 18.41
N HIS A 121 19.49 -10.84 17.96
CA HIS A 121 18.40 -9.89 17.73
C HIS A 121 17.49 -10.33 16.58
N LEU A 122 18.03 -10.88 15.50
CA LEU A 122 17.20 -11.47 14.45
C LEU A 122 16.32 -12.59 15.01
N GLN A 123 16.87 -13.46 15.83
CA GLN A 123 16.12 -14.55 16.45
C GLN A 123 15.03 -14.04 17.39
N ARG A 124 15.31 -12.99 18.15
CA ARG A 124 14.30 -12.33 19.01
C ARG A 124 13.13 -11.78 18.21
N ILE A 125 13.40 -11.12 17.08
CA ILE A 125 12.35 -10.58 16.19
C ILE A 125 11.51 -11.72 15.63
N LYS A 126 12.13 -12.83 15.24
CA LYS A 126 11.42 -14.00 14.71
C LYS A 126 10.58 -14.71 15.78
N SER A 127 11.07 -14.81 17.00
CA SER A 127 10.37 -15.46 18.11
C SER A 127 9.27 -14.58 18.70
N GLY A 128 9.43 -13.28 18.62
CA GLY A 128 8.47 -12.29 19.10
C GLY A 128 9.08 -11.33 20.13
N ILE A 129 8.68 -10.08 20.01
CA ILE A 129 8.98 -9.01 20.96
C ILE A 129 7.69 -8.31 21.36
N THR A 130 7.68 -7.64 22.49
CA THR A 130 6.54 -6.87 22.97
C THR A 130 6.81 -5.39 22.85
N LEU A 131 6.02 -4.71 22.03
CA LEU A 131 6.00 -3.25 21.92
C LEU A 131 4.88 -2.67 22.78
N ASP A 132 4.80 -1.34 22.87
CA ASP A 132 3.80 -0.66 23.70
C ASP A 132 2.36 -1.03 23.32
N ASP A 133 2.10 -1.29 22.06
CA ASP A 133 0.78 -1.65 21.53
C ASP A 133 0.59 -3.16 21.30
N GLY A 134 1.46 -4.00 21.85
CA GLY A 134 1.31 -5.45 21.84
C GLY A 134 2.49 -6.20 21.24
N ALA A 135 2.39 -7.52 21.29
CA ALA A 135 3.39 -8.42 20.76
C ALA A 135 3.43 -8.38 19.23
N ILE A 136 4.63 -8.57 18.69
CA ILE A 136 4.88 -8.68 17.24
C ILE A 136 6.00 -9.67 16.99
N LYS A 137 5.87 -10.44 15.92
CA LYS A 137 6.95 -11.28 15.40
C LYS A 137 7.03 -11.16 13.89
N ALA A 138 8.22 -11.29 13.36
CA ALA A 138 8.40 -11.39 11.91
C ALA A 138 7.94 -12.76 11.41
N ASP A 139 7.35 -12.81 10.22
CA ASP A 139 7.08 -14.08 9.54
C ASP A 139 8.39 -14.71 9.08
N GLU A 140 9.29 -13.89 8.55
CA GLU A 140 10.64 -14.25 8.17
C GLU A 140 11.57 -13.07 8.42
N ILE A 141 12.83 -13.35 8.77
CA ILE A 141 13.87 -12.34 8.90
C ILE A 141 15.23 -12.98 8.63
N SER A 142 16.05 -12.29 7.84
CA SER A 142 17.40 -12.74 7.52
C SER A 142 18.31 -11.59 7.14
N PHE A 143 19.63 -11.81 7.23
CA PHE A 143 20.58 -10.91 6.59
C PHE A 143 20.39 -10.95 5.07
N VAL A 144 20.65 -9.84 4.41
CA VAL A 144 20.67 -9.78 2.94
C VAL A 144 21.95 -10.46 2.44
N GLN A 145 21.78 -11.47 1.59
CA GLN A 145 22.91 -12.20 1.03
C GLN A 145 23.84 -11.29 0.22
N GLY A 146 25.13 -11.36 0.51
CA GLY A 146 26.15 -10.55 -0.19
C GLY A 146 26.25 -9.10 0.25
N ALA A 147 25.42 -8.66 1.20
CA ALA A 147 25.45 -7.32 1.78
C ALA A 147 26.09 -7.32 3.17
N SER A 148 26.30 -6.12 3.73
CA SER A 148 26.78 -6.00 5.10
C SER A 148 25.72 -6.49 6.10
N LYS A 149 26.13 -6.86 7.31
CA LYS A 149 25.21 -7.27 8.38
C LYS A 149 24.42 -6.11 9.00
N ARG A 150 24.47 -4.94 8.42
CA ARG A 150 23.58 -3.80 8.68
C ARG A 150 22.30 -3.88 7.85
N GLU A 151 22.25 -4.78 6.87
CA GLU A 151 21.14 -4.93 5.94
C GLU A 151 20.37 -6.20 6.21
N VAL A 152 19.06 -6.06 6.40
CA VAL A 152 18.15 -7.13 6.82
C VAL A 152 16.92 -7.14 5.92
N GLY A 153 16.51 -8.34 5.53
CA GLY A 153 15.20 -8.57 4.93
C GLY A 153 14.22 -9.04 6.01
N ILE A 154 13.08 -8.39 6.13
CA ILE A 154 12.03 -8.73 7.10
C ILE A 154 10.68 -8.84 6.42
N ALA A 155 10.02 -9.98 6.62
CA ALA A 155 8.66 -10.22 6.13
C ALA A 155 7.66 -10.12 7.29
N LEU A 156 6.58 -9.38 7.06
CA LEU A 156 5.51 -9.13 8.01
C LEU A 156 4.16 -9.16 7.31
N HIS A 157 3.11 -9.51 8.03
CA HIS A 157 1.73 -9.32 7.60
C HIS A 157 0.99 -8.24 8.41
N SER A 158 1.62 -7.69 9.44
CA SER A 158 1.07 -6.58 10.24
C SER A 158 1.09 -5.27 9.46
N GLY A 159 0.02 -4.48 9.61
CA GLY A 159 -0.08 -3.11 9.11
C GLY A 159 -0.01 -2.06 10.22
N ARG A 160 0.44 -2.41 11.42
CA ARG A 160 0.55 -1.49 12.55
C ARG A 160 1.47 -0.32 12.20
N ASN A 161 1.13 0.86 12.72
CA ASN A 161 1.84 2.10 12.41
C ASN A 161 3.33 1.98 12.69
N ARG A 162 4.17 2.30 11.69
CA ARG A 162 5.64 2.34 11.77
C ARG A 162 6.24 1.05 12.35
N ILE A 163 5.60 -0.10 12.08
CA ILE A 163 5.93 -1.35 12.77
C ILE A 163 7.38 -1.79 12.57
N VAL A 164 7.92 -1.72 11.36
CA VAL A 164 9.30 -2.13 11.09
C VAL A 164 10.29 -1.23 11.84
N ARG A 165 10.08 0.09 11.79
CA ARG A 165 10.93 1.07 12.49
C ARG A 165 10.90 0.83 13.99
N ARG A 166 9.74 0.62 14.58
CA ARG A 166 9.57 0.39 16.03
C ARG A 166 10.20 -0.91 16.48
N ILE A 167 10.14 -1.96 15.67
CA ILE A 167 10.80 -3.25 15.98
C ILE A 167 12.30 -3.03 16.18
N PHE A 168 12.97 -2.37 15.25
CA PHE A 168 14.42 -2.15 15.33
C PHE A 168 14.79 -1.10 16.38
N GLU A 169 14.02 -0.04 16.53
CA GLU A 169 14.21 0.97 17.59
C GLU A 169 14.11 0.34 18.98
N HIS A 170 13.18 -0.60 19.19
CA HIS A 170 13.04 -1.33 20.43
C HIS A 170 14.31 -2.10 20.82
N LEU A 171 15.07 -2.58 19.86
CA LEU A 171 16.34 -3.29 20.05
C LEU A 171 17.56 -2.36 20.01
N GLY A 172 17.36 -1.06 19.94
CA GLY A 172 18.44 -0.07 20.00
C GLY A 172 19.07 0.27 18.65
N TYR A 173 18.42 -0.04 17.54
CA TYR A 173 18.86 0.32 16.19
C TYR A 173 18.11 1.53 15.66
N GLU A 174 18.77 2.30 14.81
CA GLU A 174 18.14 3.33 14.00
C GLU A 174 18.00 2.83 12.56
N VAL A 175 16.81 2.97 11.98
CA VAL A 175 16.54 2.61 10.58
C VAL A 175 17.03 3.73 9.68
N VAL A 176 18.11 3.48 8.94
CA VAL A 176 18.71 4.44 7.99
C VAL A 176 17.90 4.48 6.70
N SER A 177 17.49 3.32 6.18
CA SER A 177 16.59 3.23 5.02
C SER A 177 15.63 2.07 5.15
N LEU A 178 14.45 2.24 4.59
CA LEU A 178 13.38 1.25 4.61
C LEU A 178 12.73 1.24 3.23
N ASP A 179 12.73 0.07 2.60
CA ASP A 179 12.24 -0.13 1.24
C ASP A 179 11.30 -1.34 1.18
N ARG A 180 10.04 -1.11 0.81
CA ARG A 180 9.09 -2.19 0.64
C ARG A 180 9.28 -2.84 -0.73
N VAL A 181 9.83 -4.05 -0.74
CA VAL A 181 10.22 -4.77 -1.96
C VAL A 181 9.22 -5.81 -2.43
N LEU A 182 8.27 -6.18 -1.57
CA LEU A 182 7.16 -7.07 -1.90
C LEU A 182 5.90 -6.61 -1.18
N PHE A 183 4.80 -6.57 -1.90
CA PHE A 183 3.47 -6.25 -1.38
C PHE A 183 2.43 -7.13 -2.05
N ALA A 184 1.73 -7.97 -1.27
CA ALA A 184 0.66 -8.84 -1.77
C ALA A 184 1.06 -9.67 -3.01
N GLY A 185 2.28 -10.19 -3.03
CA GLY A 185 2.82 -10.93 -4.17
C GLY A 185 3.38 -10.08 -5.31
N LEU A 186 3.19 -8.76 -5.28
CA LEU A 186 3.75 -7.84 -6.27
C LEU A 186 5.21 -7.51 -5.94
N THR A 187 6.06 -7.44 -6.95
CA THR A 187 7.49 -7.16 -6.82
C THR A 187 7.90 -5.90 -7.59
N LYS A 188 9.12 -5.43 -7.35
CA LYS A 188 9.70 -4.28 -8.04
C LYS A 188 10.31 -4.61 -9.40
N LYS A 189 10.16 -5.83 -9.89
CA LYS A 189 10.76 -6.26 -11.16
C LYS A 189 10.39 -5.28 -12.28
N ASP A 190 11.41 -4.81 -12.99
CA ASP A 190 11.28 -3.87 -14.12
C ASP A 190 10.58 -2.53 -13.76
N LEU A 191 10.57 -2.17 -12.48
CA LEU A 191 9.95 -0.94 -12.01
C LEU A 191 10.96 -0.08 -11.24
N PRO A 192 11.68 0.82 -11.94
CA PRO A 192 12.65 1.72 -11.30
C PRO A 192 12.02 2.68 -10.30
N ARG A 193 12.83 3.21 -9.40
CA ARG A 193 12.42 4.20 -8.40
C ARG A 193 11.74 5.42 -9.05
N GLY A 194 10.57 5.80 -8.55
CA GLY A 194 9.79 6.92 -9.08
C GLY A 194 8.89 6.57 -10.26
N HIS A 195 9.00 5.37 -10.81
CA HIS A 195 8.19 4.91 -11.93
C HIS A 195 6.96 4.14 -11.45
N TRP A 196 5.95 4.10 -12.30
CA TRP A 196 4.73 3.33 -12.08
C TRP A 196 4.42 2.46 -13.30
N ARG A 197 3.60 1.43 -13.09
CA ARG A 197 3.03 0.60 -14.16
C ARG A 197 1.60 0.19 -13.81
N HIS A 198 0.84 -0.17 -14.82
CA HIS A 198 -0.44 -0.86 -14.60
C HIS A 198 -0.19 -2.31 -14.20
N LEU A 199 -1.09 -2.87 -13.38
CA LEU A 199 -1.09 -4.31 -13.14
C LEU A 199 -1.60 -5.06 -14.37
N SER A 200 -1.09 -6.27 -14.58
CA SER A 200 -1.66 -7.19 -15.55
C SER A 200 -3.01 -7.73 -15.04
N GLN A 201 -3.82 -8.23 -15.95
CA GLN A 201 -5.10 -8.86 -15.59
C GLN A 201 -4.88 -10.05 -14.64
N SER A 202 -3.85 -10.84 -14.86
CA SER A 202 -3.46 -11.96 -13.99
C SER A 202 -3.12 -11.48 -12.57
N GLU A 203 -2.33 -10.41 -12.45
CA GLU A 203 -2.01 -9.83 -11.15
C GLU A 203 -3.26 -9.33 -10.41
N VAL A 204 -4.17 -8.67 -11.10
CA VAL A 204 -5.45 -8.22 -10.52
C VAL A 204 -6.28 -9.39 -10.02
N GLN A 205 -6.37 -10.48 -10.79
CA GLN A 205 -7.11 -11.67 -10.39
C GLN A 205 -6.50 -12.35 -9.14
N GLN A 206 -5.19 -12.38 -9.05
CA GLN A 206 -4.49 -12.94 -7.88
C GLN A 206 -4.74 -12.12 -6.60
N LEU A 207 -4.96 -10.81 -6.73
CA LEU A 207 -5.26 -9.94 -5.59
C LEU A 207 -6.71 -10.06 -5.11
N LYS A 208 -7.64 -10.39 -5.99
CA LYS A 208 -9.06 -10.54 -5.69
C LYS A 208 -9.36 -11.86 -5.00
#